data_45eb030c567d0b29ba14a151f0a5dfa6
#
_entry.id   45eb030c567d0b29ba14a151f0a5dfa6
#
_cell.length_a   1.000
_cell.length_b   1.000
_cell.length_c   1.000
_cell.angle_alpha   90.00
_cell.angle_beta   90.00
_cell.angle_gamma   90.00
#
_symmetry.space_group_name_H-M   'P 1'
#
loop_
_entity.id
_entity.type
_entity.pdbx_description
1 polymer ?
#
loop_
_entity_poly.entity_id
_entity_poly.type
_entity_poly.pdbx_seq_one_letter_code
_entity_poly.pdbx_strand_id
1 'polypeptide(L)'
;MMKSARLLIPCLWLAACQTAPPETPDWAGFLGQVDRMDAQQLQMARETAMRQYVVQPTDVNRLRAAYAVSRPGASLEQLAQSRDLLAEIAAASDLAPMRDLLDAEIRQSMAVQEGQRQGLELQAQRDDLQARLGELQTQLDALKSIEKEMVESQQQADEMRR
;
A
#
# COMPACT_ATOMS: atom_id res chain seq x y z
N MET A 1 49.37 -76.92 13.09
CA MET A 1 49.39 -75.81 12.17
C MET A 1 47.93 -75.31 12.00
N MET A 2 47.50 -74.34 12.80
CA MET A 2 46.13 -73.85 12.79
C MET A 2 46.15 -72.46 12.04
N LYS A 3 45.45 -72.40 10.91
CA LYS A 3 45.25 -71.15 10.16
C LYS A 3 43.98 -70.45 10.65
N SER A 4 44.15 -69.31 11.33
CA SER A 4 43.07 -68.47 11.79
C SER A 4 42.54 -67.62 10.60
N ALA A 5 41.28 -67.90 10.20
CA ALA A 5 40.55 -67.08 9.24
C ALA A 5 39.96 -65.81 9.93
N ARG A 6 40.49 -64.66 9.58
CA ARG A 6 39.92 -63.36 10.01
C ARG A 6 38.73 -62.97 9.12
N LEU A 7 37.55 -63.02 9.69
CA LEU A 7 36.30 -62.49 9.09
C LEU A 7 36.33 -60.96 9.21
N LEU A 8 36.47 -60.30 8.09
CA LEU A 8 36.27 -58.84 7.95
C LEU A 8 34.79 -58.61 7.74
N ILE A 9 34.13 -57.99 8.73
CA ILE A 9 32.75 -57.50 8.65
C ILE A 9 32.79 -56.08 8.07
N PRO A 10 32.25 -55.80 6.87
CA PRO A 10 32.11 -54.45 6.38
C PRO A 10 30.92 -53.78 7.12
N CYS A 11 31.22 -52.82 7.99
CA CYS A 11 30.20 -51.89 8.52
C CYS A 11 29.63 -51.06 7.39
N LEU A 12 28.45 -51.43 6.88
CA LEU A 12 27.64 -50.55 6.02
C LEU A 12 27.11 -49.38 6.87
N TRP A 13 27.74 -48.24 6.74
CA TRP A 13 27.19 -46.98 7.23
C TRP A 13 26.04 -46.57 6.32
N LEU A 14 24.82 -46.90 6.68
CA LEU A 14 23.61 -46.28 6.14
C LEU A 14 23.58 -44.83 6.66
N ALA A 15 24.11 -43.91 5.88
CA ALA A 15 23.83 -42.48 6.02
C ALA A 15 22.35 -42.28 5.73
N ALA A 16 21.50 -42.41 6.73
CA ALA A 16 20.13 -41.94 6.67
C ALA A 16 20.21 -40.41 6.52
N CYS A 17 20.04 -39.92 5.30
CA CYS A 17 19.68 -38.51 5.07
C CYS A 17 18.36 -38.29 5.80
N GLN A 18 18.44 -37.79 7.04
CA GLN A 18 17.29 -37.20 7.70
C GLN A 18 16.93 -35.94 6.92
N THR A 19 16.06 -36.09 5.93
CA THR A 19 15.32 -34.94 5.40
C THR A 19 14.49 -34.44 6.57
N ALA A 20 14.95 -33.36 7.20
CA ALA A 20 14.13 -32.63 8.16
C ALA A 20 12.76 -32.36 7.50
N PRO A 21 11.64 -32.63 8.18
CA PRO A 21 10.35 -32.28 7.64
C PRO A 21 10.37 -30.81 7.29
N PRO A 22 9.75 -30.40 6.16
CA PRO A 22 9.70 -28.99 5.81
C PRO A 22 9.11 -28.24 7.00
N GLU A 23 9.91 -27.35 7.59
CA GLU A 23 9.41 -26.49 8.68
C GLU A 23 8.21 -25.74 8.12
N THR A 24 7.02 -26.04 8.63
CA THR A 24 5.84 -25.24 8.32
C THR A 24 6.14 -23.82 8.78
N PRO A 25 6.13 -22.84 7.86
CA PRO A 25 6.49 -21.48 8.22
C PRO A 25 5.59 -21.01 9.38
N ASP A 26 6.19 -20.54 10.46
CA ASP A 26 5.43 -19.91 11.55
C ASP A 26 4.87 -18.56 11.07
N TRP A 27 3.74 -18.64 10.39
CA TRP A 27 3.04 -17.47 9.87
C TRP A 27 2.53 -16.57 10.99
N ALA A 28 1.98 -17.15 12.06
CA ALA A 28 1.43 -16.36 13.16
C ALA A 28 2.52 -15.54 13.85
N GLY A 29 3.68 -16.16 14.09
CA GLY A 29 4.85 -15.46 14.63
C GLY A 29 5.35 -14.37 13.69
N PHE A 30 5.48 -14.66 12.39
CA PHE A 30 5.91 -13.65 11.40
C PHE A 30 4.95 -12.48 11.31
N LEU A 31 3.63 -12.71 11.15
CA LEU A 31 2.62 -11.65 11.08
C LEU A 31 2.64 -10.79 12.34
N GLY A 32 2.61 -11.42 13.53
CA GLY A 32 2.65 -10.71 14.80
C GLY A 32 3.95 -9.94 15.06
N GLN A 33 5.07 -10.35 14.47
CA GLN A 33 6.33 -9.62 14.53
C GLN A 33 6.27 -8.38 13.63
N VAL A 34 5.84 -8.52 12.38
CA VAL A 34 5.77 -7.41 11.41
C VAL A 34 4.79 -6.34 11.88
N ASP A 35 3.65 -6.73 12.45
CA ASP A 35 2.62 -5.78 12.93
C ASP A 35 3.04 -4.94 14.16
N ARG A 36 4.08 -5.38 14.88
CA ARG A 36 4.63 -4.64 16.03
C ARG A 36 5.84 -3.77 15.69
N MET A 37 6.29 -3.80 14.44
CA MET A 37 7.45 -3.05 13.99
C MET A 37 7.14 -1.56 13.92
N ASP A 38 8.09 -0.73 14.33
CA ASP A 38 8.08 0.69 14.02
C ASP A 38 8.40 0.94 12.53
N ALA A 39 8.29 2.19 12.08
CA ALA A 39 8.48 2.55 10.69
C ALA A 39 9.87 2.18 10.15
N GLN A 40 10.92 2.32 10.94
CA GLN A 40 12.29 1.99 10.54
C GLN A 40 12.50 0.48 10.46
N GLN A 41 12.02 -0.25 11.44
CA GLN A 41 12.05 -1.71 11.47
C GLN A 41 11.25 -2.30 10.30
N LEU A 42 10.08 -1.73 10.01
CA LEU A 42 9.25 -2.15 8.88
C LEU A 42 9.93 -1.91 7.54
N GLN A 43 10.65 -0.79 7.38
CA GLN A 43 11.42 -0.55 6.16
C GLN A 43 12.52 -1.61 5.97
N MET A 44 13.27 -1.94 7.02
CA MET A 44 14.28 -3.01 6.98
C MET A 44 13.66 -4.39 6.71
N ALA A 45 12.48 -4.65 7.27
CA ALA A 45 11.75 -5.90 7.03
C ALA A 45 11.30 -6.03 5.57
N ARG A 46 10.80 -4.94 4.95
CA ARG A 46 10.45 -4.86 3.53
C ARG A 46 11.64 -5.19 2.63
N GLU A 47 12.77 -4.52 2.86
CA GLU A 47 13.99 -4.75 2.09
C GLU A 47 14.52 -6.18 2.25
N THR A 48 14.44 -6.72 3.46
CA THR A 48 14.89 -8.08 3.75
C THR A 48 13.99 -9.12 3.08
N ALA A 49 12.67 -8.96 3.18
CA ALA A 49 11.71 -9.86 2.55
C ALA A 49 11.81 -9.83 1.02
N MET A 50 11.98 -8.65 0.44
CA MET A 50 12.21 -8.50 -1.01
C MET A 50 13.53 -9.15 -1.47
N ARG A 51 14.62 -8.99 -0.73
CA ARG A 51 15.88 -9.67 -1.03
C ARG A 51 15.75 -11.19 -0.95
N GLN A 52 15.06 -11.70 0.07
CA GLN A 52 14.81 -13.14 0.21
C GLN A 52 13.99 -13.69 -0.95
N TYR A 53 12.96 -12.96 -1.37
CA TYR A 53 12.17 -13.31 -2.56
C TYR A 53 13.02 -13.36 -3.83
N VAL A 54 13.88 -12.37 -4.07
CA VAL A 54 14.74 -12.31 -5.27
C VAL A 54 15.73 -13.49 -5.29
N VAL A 55 16.29 -13.88 -4.14
CA VAL A 55 17.23 -15.01 -4.03
C VAL A 55 16.51 -16.35 -4.14
N GLN A 56 15.32 -16.46 -3.55
CA GLN A 56 14.52 -17.68 -3.53
C GLN A 56 13.05 -17.34 -3.79
N PRO A 57 12.60 -17.35 -5.05
CA PRO A 57 11.24 -16.96 -5.42
C PRO A 57 10.21 -18.07 -5.14
N THR A 58 10.12 -18.51 -3.87
CA THR A 58 9.10 -19.46 -3.39
C THR A 58 7.81 -18.74 -3.05
N ASP A 59 6.67 -19.45 -3.05
CA ASP A 59 5.37 -18.89 -2.65
C ASP A 59 5.40 -18.30 -1.23
N VAL A 60 6.16 -18.94 -0.32
CA VAL A 60 6.37 -18.47 1.05
C VAL A 60 7.06 -17.11 1.05
N ASN A 61 8.14 -16.95 0.29
CA ASN A 61 8.88 -15.69 0.24
C ASN A 61 8.10 -14.60 -0.51
N ARG A 62 7.31 -14.96 -1.52
CA ARG A 62 6.37 -14.04 -2.19
C ARG A 62 5.34 -13.50 -1.21
N LEU A 63 4.70 -14.39 -0.45
CA LEU A 63 3.71 -13.99 0.54
C LEU A 63 4.30 -13.11 1.65
N ARG A 64 5.50 -13.45 2.14
CA ARG A 64 6.23 -12.62 3.13
C ARG A 64 6.57 -11.23 2.58
N ALA A 65 7.08 -11.17 1.36
CA ALA A 65 7.39 -9.90 0.70
C ALA A 65 6.12 -9.05 0.49
N ALA A 66 5.06 -9.65 -0.05
CA ALA A 66 3.78 -8.98 -0.23
C ALA A 66 3.22 -8.44 1.09
N TYR A 67 3.26 -9.25 2.15
CA TYR A 67 2.80 -8.84 3.47
C TYR A 67 3.61 -7.65 4.02
N ALA A 68 4.94 -7.74 4.02
CA ALA A 68 5.79 -6.68 4.53
C ALA A 68 5.65 -5.37 3.74
N VAL A 69 5.50 -5.46 2.41
CA VAL A 69 5.35 -4.29 1.52
C VAL A 69 3.99 -3.60 1.73
N SER A 70 2.92 -4.35 1.99
CA SER A 70 1.55 -3.82 2.13
C SER A 70 1.22 -3.23 3.50
N ARG A 71 2.14 -3.24 4.46
CA ARG A 71 1.88 -2.75 5.84
C ARG A 71 1.65 -1.24 5.90
N PRO A 72 1.09 -0.72 7.03
CA PRO A 72 0.72 0.69 7.19
C PRO A 72 1.80 1.66 6.70
N GLY A 73 1.37 2.70 6.00
CA GLY A 73 2.26 3.66 5.33
C GLY A 73 2.77 3.22 3.96
N ALA A 74 2.30 2.09 3.42
CA ALA A 74 2.59 1.70 2.04
C ALA A 74 1.94 2.69 1.06
N SER A 75 2.68 3.07 0.01
CA SER A 75 2.15 3.86 -1.11
C SER A 75 1.25 2.99 -2.01
N LEU A 76 0.45 3.63 -2.86
CA LEU A 76 -0.34 2.91 -3.88
C LEU A 76 0.54 2.05 -4.79
N GLU A 77 1.74 2.50 -5.12
CA GLU A 77 2.72 1.74 -5.90
C GLU A 77 3.19 0.48 -5.15
N GLN A 78 3.50 0.61 -3.87
CA GLN A 78 3.88 -0.52 -3.01
C GLN A 78 2.72 -1.52 -2.86
N LEU A 79 1.49 -1.04 -2.71
CA LEU A 79 0.31 -1.90 -2.66
C LEU A 79 0.09 -2.63 -4.00
N ALA A 80 0.30 -1.97 -5.14
CA ALA A 80 0.26 -2.61 -6.46
C ALA A 80 1.35 -3.68 -6.60
N GLN A 81 2.59 -3.37 -6.25
CA GLN A 81 3.70 -4.32 -6.22
C GLN A 81 3.38 -5.55 -5.35
N SER A 82 2.79 -5.33 -4.19
CA SER A 82 2.37 -6.41 -3.30
C SER A 82 1.34 -7.33 -3.96
N ARG A 83 0.38 -6.78 -4.70
CA ARG A 83 -0.60 -7.57 -5.46
C ARG A 83 0.03 -8.35 -6.60
N ASP A 84 1.01 -7.79 -7.30
CA ASP A 84 1.73 -8.48 -8.36
C ASP A 84 2.47 -9.71 -7.79
N LEU A 85 3.11 -9.58 -6.63
CA LEU A 85 3.73 -10.71 -5.93
C LEU A 85 2.70 -11.81 -5.56
N LEU A 86 1.51 -11.42 -5.10
CA LEU A 86 0.45 -12.36 -4.75
C LEU A 86 -0.12 -13.07 -5.99
N ALA A 87 -0.22 -12.38 -7.12
CA ALA A 87 -0.74 -12.95 -8.37
C ALA A 87 0.13 -14.11 -8.91
N GLU A 88 1.41 -14.14 -8.55
CA GLU A 88 2.33 -15.23 -8.92
C GLU A 88 2.16 -16.50 -8.07
N ILE A 89 1.41 -16.45 -6.97
CA ILE A 89 1.13 -17.61 -6.11
C ILE A 89 0.02 -18.44 -6.77
N ALA A 90 0.31 -19.69 -7.09
CA ALA A 90 -0.63 -20.56 -7.77
C ALA A 90 -1.92 -20.81 -6.95
N ALA A 91 -3.04 -20.96 -7.65
CA ALA A 91 -4.32 -21.28 -7.00
C ALA A 91 -4.33 -22.64 -6.29
N ALA A 92 -3.49 -23.57 -6.71
CA ALA A 92 -3.32 -24.89 -6.08
C ALA A 92 -2.30 -24.88 -4.93
N SER A 93 -1.69 -23.74 -4.59
CA SER A 93 -0.77 -23.59 -3.47
C SER A 93 -1.53 -23.69 -2.14
N ASP A 94 -0.94 -24.32 -1.15
CA ASP A 94 -1.47 -24.36 0.23
C ASP A 94 -1.58 -22.94 0.84
N LEU A 95 -0.90 -21.96 0.25
CA LEU A 95 -0.93 -20.55 0.65
C LEU A 95 -2.03 -19.74 -0.05
N ALA A 96 -2.80 -20.35 -0.96
CA ALA A 96 -3.85 -19.63 -1.70
C ALA A 96 -4.89 -18.94 -0.79
N PRO A 97 -5.37 -19.53 0.31
CA PRO A 97 -6.31 -18.85 1.20
C PRO A 97 -5.71 -17.60 1.85
N MET A 98 -4.43 -17.64 2.23
CA MET A 98 -3.73 -16.50 2.81
C MET A 98 -3.47 -15.41 1.76
N ARG A 99 -3.08 -15.81 0.53
CA ARG A 99 -2.97 -14.91 -0.63
C ARG A 99 -4.28 -14.13 -0.84
N ASP A 100 -5.41 -14.84 -0.89
CA ASP A 100 -6.71 -14.24 -1.19
C ASP A 100 -7.15 -13.27 -0.08
N LEU A 101 -6.89 -13.61 1.17
CA LEU A 101 -7.15 -12.73 2.31
C LEU A 101 -6.31 -11.46 2.22
N LEU A 102 -5.01 -11.59 1.98
CA LEU A 102 -4.11 -10.45 1.87
C LEU A 102 -4.43 -9.58 0.64
N ASP A 103 -4.76 -10.17 -0.50
CA ASP A 103 -5.18 -9.41 -1.69
C ASP A 103 -6.47 -8.61 -1.43
N ALA A 104 -7.42 -9.16 -0.68
CA ALA A 104 -8.62 -8.44 -0.28
C ALA A 104 -8.31 -7.25 0.64
N GLU A 105 -7.43 -7.43 1.62
CA GLU A 105 -6.95 -6.36 2.51
C GLU A 105 -6.26 -5.24 1.74
N ILE A 106 -5.37 -5.60 0.79
CA ILE A 106 -4.65 -4.64 -0.04
C ILE A 106 -5.61 -3.84 -0.91
N ARG A 107 -6.59 -4.51 -1.57
CA ARG A 107 -7.62 -3.83 -2.36
C ARG A 107 -8.42 -2.83 -1.53
N GLN A 108 -8.77 -3.19 -0.32
CA GLN A 108 -9.45 -2.28 0.60
C GLN A 108 -8.58 -1.07 0.94
N SER A 109 -7.31 -1.29 1.24
CA SER A 109 -6.34 -0.21 1.55
C SER A 109 -6.16 0.74 0.36
N MET A 110 -6.06 0.21 -0.86
CA MET A 110 -5.99 1.02 -2.09
C MET A 110 -7.25 1.86 -2.30
N ALA A 111 -8.44 1.27 -2.10
CA ALA A 111 -9.71 1.99 -2.24
C ALA A 111 -9.84 3.13 -1.23
N VAL A 112 -9.40 2.92 0.02
CA VAL A 112 -9.39 3.96 1.06
C VAL A 112 -8.44 5.11 0.68
N GLN A 113 -7.22 4.83 0.25
CA GLN A 113 -6.25 5.85 -0.16
C GLN A 113 -6.74 6.65 -1.37
N GLU A 114 -7.30 5.96 -2.37
CA GLU A 114 -7.86 6.63 -3.55
C GLU A 114 -9.05 7.51 -3.18
N GLY A 115 -9.96 7.05 -2.31
CA GLY A 115 -11.07 7.85 -1.80
C GLY A 115 -10.59 9.08 -1.03
N GLN A 116 -9.54 8.97 -0.23
CA GLN A 116 -8.92 10.11 0.47
C GLN A 116 -8.33 11.12 -0.51
N ARG A 117 -7.62 10.67 -1.55
CA ARG A 117 -7.08 11.52 -2.61
C ARG A 117 -8.17 12.30 -3.32
N GLN A 118 -9.22 11.61 -3.75
CA GLN A 118 -10.38 12.25 -4.39
C GLN A 118 -11.10 13.24 -3.46
N GLY A 119 -11.21 12.91 -2.18
CA GLY A 119 -11.77 13.83 -1.17
C GLY A 119 -10.98 15.13 -1.06
N LEU A 120 -9.65 15.07 -1.04
CA LEU A 120 -8.78 16.25 -1.01
C LEU A 120 -8.90 17.08 -2.31
N GLU A 121 -8.97 16.43 -3.48
CA GLU A 121 -9.16 17.12 -4.76
C GLU A 121 -10.51 17.84 -4.82
N LEU A 122 -11.59 17.21 -4.38
CA LEU A 122 -12.91 17.83 -4.32
C LEU A 122 -12.95 19.00 -3.33
N GLN A 123 -12.26 18.88 -2.20
CA GLN A 123 -12.13 19.98 -1.25
C GLN A 123 -11.40 21.17 -1.86
N ALA A 124 -10.29 20.95 -2.56
CA ALA A 124 -9.54 22.00 -3.24
C ALA A 124 -10.40 22.70 -4.33
N GLN A 125 -11.18 21.93 -5.12
CA GLN A 125 -12.10 22.48 -6.10
C GLN A 125 -13.21 23.33 -5.46
N ARG A 126 -13.78 22.85 -4.37
CA ARG A 126 -14.79 23.62 -3.62
C ARG A 126 -14.22 24.95 -3.12
N ASP A 127 -13.03 24.94 -2.56
CA ASP A 127 -12.39 26.13 -2.01
C ASP A 127 -12.05 27.16 -3.13
N ASP A 128 -11.61 26.70 -4.32
CA ASP A 128 -11.42 27.54 -5.52
C ASP A 128 -12.74 28.16 -5.99
N LEU A 129 -13.81 27.36 -6.10
CA LEU A 129 -15.12 27.88 -6.49
C LEU A 129 -15.66 28.90 -5.48
N GLN A 130 -15.46 28.68 -4.20
CA GLN A 130 -15.89 29.61 -3.16
C GLN A 130 -15.12 30.93 -3.23
N ALA A 131 -13.82 30.88 -3.52
CA ALA A 131 -13.01 32.08 -3.74
C ALA A 131 -13.51 32.89 -4.97
N ARG A 132 -13.81 32.21 -6.09
CA ARG A 132 -14.37 32.85 -7.29
C ARG A 132 -15.74 33.48 -7.05
N LEU A 133 -16.60 32.81 -6.28
CA LEU A 133 -17.90 33.37 -5.89
C LEU A 133 -17.72 34.68 -5.08
N GLY A 134 -16.79 34.71 -4.13
CA GLY A 134 -16.47 35.90 -3.36
C GLY A 134 -15.96 37.05 -4.24
N GLU A 135 -15.10 36.75 -5.22
CA GLU A 135 -14.63 37.75 -6.20
C GLU A 135 -15.78 38.32 -7.05
N LEU A 136 -16.63 37.44 -7.58
CA LEU A 136 -17.81 37.86 -8.37
C LEU A 136 -18.76 38.74 -7.56
N GLN A 137 -19.00 38.39 -6.29
CA GLN A 137 -19.81 39.23 -5.39
C GLN A 137 -19.20 40.60 -5.21
N THR A 138 -17.88 40.69 -5.01
CA THR A 138 -17.18 41.97 -4.87
C THR A 138 -17.31 42.80 -6.16
N GLN A 139 -17.20 42.18 -7.33
CA GLN A 139 -17.39 42.86 -8.62
C GLN A 139 -18.82 43.34 -8.81
N LEU A 140 -19.82 42.56 -8.44
CA LEU A 140 -21.22 42.94 -8.48
C LEU A 140 -21.52 44.14 -7.56
N ASP A 141 -20.96 44.16 -6.37
CA ASP A 141 -21.16 45.25 -5.41
C ASP A 141 -20.49 46.54 -5.92
N ALA A 142 -19.31 46.43 -6.55
CA ALA A 142 -18.65 47.57 -7.20
C ALA A 142 -19.51 48.13 -8.36
N LEU A 143 -20.07 47.26 -9.22
CA LEU A 143 -20.94 47.67 -10.31
C LEU A 143 -22.21 48.37 -9.81
N LYS A 144 -22.86 47.86 -8.77
CA LYS A 144 -24.03 48.48 -8.11
C LYS A 144 -23.69 49.86 -7.55
N SER A 145 -22.49 50.03 -6.98
CA SER A 145 -22.03 51.35 -6.49
C SER A 145 -21.89 52.35 -7.61
N ILE A 146 -21.25 51.96 -8.74
CA ILE A 146 -21.12 52.81 -9.92
C ILE A 146 -22.49 53.17 -10.51
N GLU A 147 -23.41 52.21 -10.64
CA GLU A 147 -24.77 52.44 -11.13
C GLU A 147 -25.48 53.48 -10.26
N LYS A 148 -25.40 53.37 -8.94
CA LYS A 148 -25.99 54.33 -8.00
C LYS A 148 -25.41 55.73 -8.16
N GLU A 149 -24.08 55.87 -8.27
CA GLU A 149 -23.39 57.15 -8.48
C GLU A 149 -23.81 57.78 -9.82
N MET A 150 -23.97 56.98 -10.87
CA MET A 150 -24.46 57.49 -12.18
C MET A 150 -25.89 58.02 -12.09
N VAL A 151 -26.79 57.28 -11.41
CA VAL A 151 -28.19 57.71 -11.24
C VAL A 151 -28.26 59.02 -10.42
N GLU A 152 -27.51 59.11 -9.33
CA GLU A 152 -27.46 60.32 -8.49
C GLU A 152 -26.90 61.53 -9.29
N SER A 153 -25.84 61.32 -10.08
CA SER A 153 -25.27 62.41 -10.93
C SER A 153 -26.22 62.84 -12.02
N GLN A 154 -27.01 61.92 -12.59
CA GLN A 154 -27.99 62.23 -13.60
C GLN A 154 -29.17 63.03 -13.03
N GLN A 155 -29.64 62.69 -11.83
CA GLN A 155 -30.68 63.42 -11.10
C GLN A 155 -30.23 64.84 -10.78
N GLN A 156 -29.00 65.06 -10.30
CA GLN A 156 -28.42 66.40 -10.05
C GLN A 156 -28.33 67.24 -11.31
N ALA A 157 -27.92 66.60 -12.43
CA ALA A 157 -27.86 67.31 -13.71
C ALA A 157 -29.22 67.74 -14.21
N ASP A 158 -30.28 66.98 -14.00
CA ASP A 158 -31.65 67.33 -14.37
C ASP A 158 -32.26 68.42 -13.46
N GLU A 159 -31.88 68.41 -12.17
CA GLU A 159 -32.28 69.44 -11.23
C GLU A 159 -31.63 70.81 -11.59
N MET A 160 -30.36 70.81 -12.01
CA MET A 160 -29.70 72.08 -12.43
C MET A 160 -30.22 72.67 -13.77
N ARG A 161 -30.93 71.86 -14.56
CA ARG A 161 -31.53 72.28 -15.82
C ARG A 161 -32.93 72.90 -15.67
N ARG A 162 -33.56 72.74 -14.51
CA ARG A 162 -34.85 73.31 -14.18
C ARG A 162 -34.74 74.72 -13.52
#